data_0dd1fd9093c0060d5c97e39c579c940b
#
_entry.id   0dd1fd9093c0060d5c97e39c579c940b
#
_cell.length_a   1.000
_cell.length_b   1.000
_cell.length_c   1.000
_cell.angle_alpha   90.00
_cell.angle_beta   90.00
_cell.angle_gamma   90.00
#
_symmetry.space_group_name_H-M   'P 1'
#
loop_
_entity.id
_entity.type
_entity.pdbx_description
1 polymer ?
#
loop_
_entity_poly.entity_id
_entity_poly.type
_entity_poly.pdbx_seq_one_letter_code
_entity_poly.pdbx_strand_id
1 'polypeptide(L)'
;MYQYDKNLDFHALGREIKRKREAKGWTQEYLAQLVDRTPRSIMYMENRGQHPSLNVFYKLVTLLEISVDQFFFPDKLNGESTCRKHIDVLLNSMDEKELTVLEATAEGLQKARGTEEA
;
A
#
# COMPACT_ATOMS: atom_id res chain seq x y z
N MET A 1 -18.23 18.95 20.76
CA MET A 1 -16.79 18.69 20.64
C MET A 1 -16.52 17.98 19.31
N TYR A 2 -15.56 18.49 18.56
CA TYR A 2 -15.19 17.87 17.27
C TYR A 2 -14.44 16.55 17.50
N GLN A 3 -14.80 15.51 16.77
CA GLN A 3 -14.11 14.23 16.81
C GLN A 3 -13.69 13.84 15.41
N TYR A 4 -12.45 13.39 15.29
CA TYR A 4 -11.95 12.84 14.03
C TYR A 4 -12.44 11.41 13.91
N ASP A 5 -13.32 11.18 12.94
CA ASP A 5 -14.04 9.91 12.82
C ASP A 5 -13.57 9.00 11.69
N LYS A 6 -12.49 9.36 10.99
CA LYS A 6 -11.93 8.49 9.97
C LYS A 6 -11.17 7.34 10.60
N ASN A 7 -11.53 6.13 10.19
CA ASN A 7 -10.90 4.91 10.67
C ASN A 7 -10.31 4.13 9.51
N LEU A 8 -9.26 3.37 9.80
CA LEU A 8 -8.66 2.48 8.82
C LEU A 8 -9.64 1.35 8.50
N ASP A 9 -9.77 1.02 7.22
CA ASP A 9 -10.67 -0.05 6.79
C ASP A 9 -9.96 -1.40 6.93
N PHE A 10 -10.15 -2.04 8.08
CA PHE A 10 -9.52 -3.34 8.36
C PHE A 10 -10.17 -4.48 7.60
N HIS A 11 -11.41 -4.33 7.13
CA HIS A 11 -12.03 -5.32 6.26
C HIS A 11 -11.35 -5.33 4.89
N ALA A 12 -11.04 -4.16 4.36
CA ALA A 12 -10.30 -4.03 3.10
C ALA A 12 -8.90 -4.61 3.23
N LEU A 13 -8.22 -4.34 4.34
CA LEU A 13 -6.91 -4.92 4.64
C LEU A 13 -7.00 -6.44 4.69
N GLY A 14 -7.99 -6.97 5.37
CA GLY A 14 -8.20 -8.41 5.49
C GLY A 14 -8.40 -9.10 4.15
N ARG A 15 -9.19 -8.50 3.27
CA ARG A 15 -9.39 -9.01 1.92
C ARG A 15 -8.08 -9.05 1.14
N GLU A 16 -7.26 -8.03 1.28
CA GLU A 16 -5.96 -7.96 0.60
C GLU A 16 -4.98 -9.00 1.16
N ILE A 17 -4.98 -9.20 2.48
CA ILE A 17 -4.17 -10.25 3.11
C ILE A 17 -4.54 -11.61 2.51
N LYS A 18 -5.84 -11.91 2.44
CA LYS A 18 -6.33 -13.16 1.87
C LYS A 18 -5.92 -13.31 0.41
N ARG A 19 -6.13 -12.26 -0.39
CA ARG A 19 -5.81 -12.28 -1.81
C ARG A 19 -4.33 -12.56 -2.05
N LYS A 20 -3.46 -11.86 -1.33
CA LYS A 20 -2.02 -12.02 -1.47
C LYS A 20 -1.55 -13.38 -0.97
N ARG A 21 -2.13 -13.85 0.14
CA ARG A 21 -1.81 -15.16 0.68
C ARG A 21 -2.17 -16.27 -0.32
N GLU A 22 -3.37 -16.22 -0.87
CA GLU A 22 -3.83 -17.20 -1.85
C GLU A 22 -3.00 -17.16 -3.13
N ALA A 23 -2.58 -15.96 -3.56
CA ALA A 23 -1.73 -15.81 -4.74
C ALA A 23 -0.38 -16.49 -4.56
N LYS A 24 0.12 -16.59 -3.32
CA LYS A 24 1.36 -17.30 -3.00
C LYS A 24 1.14 -18.79 -2.78
N GLY A 25 -0.11 -19.25 -2.78
CA GLY A 25 -0.45 -20.64 -2.51
C GLY A 25 -0.30 -21.03 -1.05
N TRP A 26 -0.33 -20.08 -0.14
CA TRP A 26 -0.15 -20.33 1.30
C TRP A 26 -1.47 -20.56 2.00
N THR A 27 -1.45 -21.46 3.00
CA THR A 27 -2.58 -21.69 3.88
C THR A 27 -2.60 -20.63 4.99
N GLN A 28 -3.74 -20.51 5.68
CA GLN A 28 -3.83 -19.65 6.86
C GLN A 28 -2.87 -20.12 7.95
N GLU A 29 -2.72 -21.44 8.10
CA GLU A 29 -1.80 -22.04 9.07
C GLU A 29 -0.35 -21.66 8.77
N TYR A 30 0.04 -21.70 7.50
CA TYR A 30 1.40 -21.34 7.10
C TYR A 30 1.68 -19.87 7.37
N LEU A 31 0.76 -18.99 6.97
CA LEU A 31 0.92 -17.57 7.24
C LEU A 31 1.00 -17.28 8.74
N ALA A 32 0.15 -17.94 9.53
CA ALA A 32 0.14 -17.79 10.97
C ALA A 32 1.50 -18.14 11.59
N GLN A 33 2.12 -19.23 11.13
CA GLN A 33 3.46 -19.60 11.58
C GLN A 33 4.48 -18.49 11.29
N LEU A 34 4.43 -17.93 10.09
CA LEU A 34 5.40 -16.92 9.67
C LEU A 34 5.31 -15.64 10.50
N VAL A 35 4.13 -15.29 10.98
CA VAL A 35 3.92 -14.07 11.76
C VAL A 35 3.73 -14.35 13.25
N ASP A 36 3.94 -15.59 13.68
CA ASP A 36 3.85 -16.04 15.08
C ASP A 36 2.47 -15.73 15.68
N ARG A 37 1.43 -16.17 14.97
CA ARG A 37 0.04 -16.06 15.42
C ARG A 37 -0.68 -17.37 15.15
N THR A 38 -1.93 -17.47 15.64
CA THR A 38 -2.74 -18.66 15.41
C THR A 38 -3.47 -18.57 14.07
N PRO A 39 -3.81 -19.71 13.44
CA PRO A 39 -4.63 -19.70 12.23
C PRO A 39 -5.97 -18.99 12.43
N ARG A 40 -6.56 -19.12 13.62
CA ARG A 40 -7.80 -18.44 13.96
C ARG A 40 -7.66 -16.93 13.93
N SER A 41 -6.53 -16.42 14.39
CA SER A 41 -6.22 -14.99 14.34
C SER A 41 -6.17 -14.49 12.90
N ILE A 42 -5.51 -15.24 12.01
CA ILE A 42 -5.46 -14.91 10.58
C ILE A 42 -6.86 -14.93 9.97
N MET A 43 -7.66 -15.95 10.29
CA MET A 43 -9.03 -16.05 9.80
C MET A 43 -9.86 -14.83 10.20
N TYR A 44 -9.72 -14.37 11.44
CA TYR A 44 -10.47 -13.21 11.92
C TYR A 44 -10.02 -11.93 11.25
N MET A 45 -8.71 -11.78 10.97
CA MET A 45 -8.20 -10.62 10.23
C MET A 45 -8.74 -10.60 8.81
N GLU A 46 -8.77 -11.75 8.15
CA GLU A 46 -9.21 -11.85 6.75
C GLU A 46 -10.73 -11.70 6.60
N ASN A 47 -11.50 -12.28 7.51
CA ASN A 47 -12.95 -12.42 7.33
C ASN A 47 -13.78 -11.49 8.20
N ARG A 48 -13.25 -11.01 9.32
CA ARG A 48 -14.03 -10.23 10.30
C ARG A 48 -13.49 -8.82 10.54
N GLY A 49 -12.45 -8.43 9.82
CA GLY A 49 -11.87 -7.10 9.98
C GLY A 49 -11.22 -6.89 11.33
N GLN A 50 -10.78 -7.96 12.01
CA GLN A 50 -10.03 -7.84 13.24
C GLN A 50 -8.69 -7.19 12.93
N HIS A 51 -8.37 -6.12 13.64
CA HIS A 51 -7.10 -5.43 13.38
C HIS A 51 -5.94 -6.14 14.09
N PRO A 52 -4.80 -6.26 13.42
CA PRO A 52 -3.59 -6.83 14.02
C PRO A 52 -2.91 -5.80 14.94
N SER A 53 -2.03 -6.29 15.79
CA SER A 53 -1.11 -5.40 16.48
C SER A 53 -0.18 -4.76 15.45
N LEU A 54 0.46 -3.66 15.81
CA LEU A 54 1.34 -2.94 14.89
C LEU A 54 2.47 -3.82 14.37
N ASN A 55 3.07 -4.65 15.23
CA ASN A 55 4.14 -5.54 14.81
C ASN A 55 3.66 -6.62 13.84
N VAL A 56 2.49 -7.18 14.09
CA VAL A 56 1.90 -8.18 13.18
C VAL A 56 1.52 -7.53 11.86
N PHE A 57 0.97 -6.33 11.91
CA PHE A 57 0.65 -5.55 10.71
C PHE A 57 1.89 -5.33 9.85
N TYR A 58 2.99 -4.90 10.47
CA TYR A 58 4.25 -4.70 9.77
C TYR A 58 4.74 -5.98 9.10
N LYS A 59 4.69 -7.10 9.82
CA LYS A 59 5.11 -8.40 9.28
C LYS A 59 4.24 -8.83 8.11
N LEU A 60 2.92 -8.64 8.23
CA LEU A 60 2.00 -9.02 7.16
C LEU A 60 2.22 -8.22 5.89
N VAL A 61 2.33 -6.90 6.00
CA VAL A 61 2.48 -6.05 4.82
C VAL A 61 3.82 -6.22 4.13
N THR A 62 4.89 -6.44 4.89
CA THR A 62 6.21 -6.67 4.31
C THR A 62 6.31 -8.06 3.68
N LEU A 63 5.80 -9.08 4.36
CA LEU A 63 5.86 -10.47 3.90
C LEU A 63 5.00 -10.68 2.64
N LEU A 64 3.82 -10.09 2.61
CA LEU A 64 2.88 -10.23 1.50
C LEU A 64 3.01 -9.12 0.45
N GLU A 65 3.93 -8.18 0.66
CA GLU A 65 4.18 -7.06 -0.25
C GLU A 65 2.92 -6.24 -0.52
N ILE A 66 2.22 -5.88 0.56
CA ILE A 66 1.01 -5.07 0.49
C ILE A 66 1.38 -3.60 0.63
N SER A 67 0.94 -2.78 -0.32
CA SER A 67 1.11 -1.33 -0.23
C SER A 67 0.07 -0.77 0.74
N VAL A 68 0.52 -0.09 1.79
CA VAL A 68 -0.38 0.46 2.81
C VAL A 68 -1.04 1.75 2.36
N ASP A 69 -0.51 2.42 1.34
CA ASP A 69 -1.06 3.70 0.86
C ASP A 69 -2.52 3.56 0.42
N GLN A 70 -2.88 2.43 -0.15
CA GLN A 70 -4.26 2.19 -0.61
C GLN A 70 -5.27 2.21 0.54
N PHE A 71 -4.82 1.93 1.76
CA PHE A 71 -5.69 1.94 2.94
C PHE A 71 -5.61 3.24 3.72
N PHE A 72 -4.43 3.86 3.74
CA PHE A 72 -4.20 5.09 4.48
C PHE A 72 -4.65 6.32 3.70
N PHE A 73 -4.53 6.29 2.38
CA PHE A 73 -4.84 7.42 1.51
C PHE A 73 -5.69 6.96 0.31
N PRO A 74 -6.88 6.39 0.56
CA PRO A 74 -7.69 5.83 -0.54
C PRO A 74 -8.11 6.87 -1.56
N ASP A 75 -8.37 8.09 -1.14
CA ASP A 75 -8.80 9.16 -2.04
C ASP A 75 -7.70 9.57 -3.02
N LYS A 76 -6.46 9.47 -2.58
CA LYS A 76 -5.30 9.79 -3.42
C LYS A 76 -5.17 8.81 -4.58
N LEU A 77 -5.40 7.51 -4.32
CA LEU A 77 -5.32 6.48 -5.35
C LEU A 77 -6.49 6.54 -6.31
N ASN A 78 -7.67 6.89 -5.83
CA ASN A 78 -8.87 6.98 -6.64
C ASN A 78 -8.81 8.11 -7.66
N GLY A 79 -7.96 9.11 -7.44
CA GLY A 79 -7.79 10.24 -8.33
C GLY A 79 -6.69 10.05 -9.38
N GLU A 80 -6.03 8.91 -9.42
CA GLU A 80 -4.93 8.70 -10.36
C GLU A 80 -5.42 8.56 -11.80
N SER A 81 -4.81 9.34 -12.71
CA SER A 81 -5.07 9.24 -14.14
C SER A 81 -4.37 8.01 -14.72
N THR A 82 -4.80 7.58 -15.93
CA THR A 82 -4.15 6.52 -16.67
C THR A 82 -2.69 6.87 -16.95
N CYS A 83 -2.43 8.15 -17.25
CA CYS A 83 -1.09 8.63 -17.52
C CYS A 83 -0.18 8.45 -16.29
N ARG A 84 -0.69 8.79 -15.10
CA ARG A 84 0.09 8.62 -13.87
C ARG A 84 0.42 7.17 -13.60
N LYS A 85 -0.55 6.27 -13.81
CA LYS A 85 -0.32 4.83 -13.64
C LYS A 85 0.72 4.31 -14.60
N HIS A 86 0.71 4.78 -15.85
CA HIS A 86 1.70 4.39 -16.85
C HIS A 86 3.09 4.87 -16.45
N ILE A 87 3.20 6.09 -15.92
CA ILE A 87 4.47 6.62 -15.42
C ILE A 87 5.04 5.75 -14.31
N ASP A 88 4.19 5.30 -13.37
CA ASP A 88 4.62 4.42 -12.29
C ASP A 88 5.21 3.12 -12.84
N VAL A 89 4.61 2.54 -13.87
CA VAL A 89 5.12 1.33 -14.51
C VAL A 89 6.50 1.60 -15.14
N LEU A 90 6.65 2.73 -15.82
CA LEU A 90 7.93 3.11 -16.44
C LEU A 90 9.03 3.30 -15.39
N LEU A 91 8.70 3.90 -14.24
CA LEU A 91 9.66 4.11 -13.16
C LEU A 91 10.25 2.79 -12.66
N ASN A 92 9.44 1.74 -12.62
CA ASN A 92 9.89 0.45 -12.11
C ASN A 92 10.98 -0.19 -12.96
N SER A 93 11.08 0.17 -14.23
CA SER A 93 12.09 -0.36 -15.15
C SER A 93 13.33 0.52 -15.32
N MET A 94 13.36 1.67 -14.64
CA MET A 94 14.47 2.63 -14.77
C MET A 94 15.59 2.35 -13.78
N ASP A 95 16.84 2.57 -14.23
CA ASP A 95 17.99 2.51 -13.33
C ASP A 95 18.19 3.85 -12.61
N GLU A 96 19.15 3.91 -11.69
CA GLU A 96 19.40 5.12 -10.89
C GLU A 96 19.79 6.32 -11.73
N LYS A 97 20.53 6.10 -12.81
CA LYS A 97 20.95 7.17 -13.71
C LYS A 97 19.75 7.81 -14.40
N GLU A 98 18.85 6.96 -14.90
CA GLU A 98 17.64 7.42 -15.56
C GLU A 98 16.70 8.12 -14.57
N LEU A 99 16.56 7.58 -13.36
CA LEU A 99 15.76 8.20 -12.31
C LEU A 99 16.29 9.58 -11.91
N THR A 100 17.61 9.75 -11.88
CA THR A 100 18.22 11.05 -11.58
C THR A 100 17.85 12.11 -12.62
N VAL A 101 17.87 11.74 -13.90
CA VAL A 101 17.47 12.64 -14.98
C VAL A 101 15.99 13.00 -14.87
N LEU A 102 15.16 12.00 -14.58
CA LEU A 102 13.72 12.22 -14.45
C LEU A 102 13.40 13.13 -13.27
N GLU A 103 14.08 12.94 -12.14
CA GLU A 103 13.93 13.77 -10.96
C GLU A 103 14.24 15.25 -11.27
N ALA A 104 15.36 15.50 -11.96
CA ALA A 104 15.74 16.85 -12.36
C ALA A 104 14.70 17.47 -13.29
N THR A 105 14.15 16.67 -14.21
CA THR A 105 13.12 17.13 -15.15
C THR A 105 11.86 17.51 -14.40
N ALA A 106 11.41 16.69 -13.46
CA ALA A 106 10.23 16.95 -12.66
C ALA A 106 10.37 18.21 -11.81
N GLU A 107 11.55 18.40 -11.21
CA GLU A 107 11.85 19.61 -10.44
C GLU A 107 11.81 20.86 -11.32
N GLY A 108 12.34 20.75 -12.55
CA GLY A 108 12.30 21.83 -13.51
C GLY A 108 10.87 22.23 -13.87
N LEU A 109 10.00 21.27 -14.04
CA LEU A 109 8.58 21.53 -14.32
C LEU A 109 7.90 22.24 -13.16
N GLN A 110 8.20 21.87 -11.93
CA GLN A 110 7.64 22.54 -10.75
C GLN A 110 8.10 24.00 -10.66
N LYS A 111 9.38 24.25 -10.92
CA LYS A 111 9.93 25.63 -10.91
C LYS A 111 9.29 26.50 -11.98
N ALA A 112 9.10 25.95 -13.18
CA ALA A 112 8.47 26.69 -14.27
C ALA A 112 7.03 27.09 -13.92
N ARG A 113 6.29 26.17 -13.28
CA ARG A 113 4.93 26.44 -12.84
C ARG A 113 4.88 27.55 -11.79
N GLY A 114 5.80 27.49 -10.81
CA GLY A 114 5.89 28.51 -9.77
C GLY A 114 6.20 29.90 -10.34
N THR A 115 7.05 29.96 -11.35
CA THR A 115 7.39 31.22 -12.02
C THR A 115 6.19 31.82 -12.75
N GLU A 116 5.37 30.98 -13.38
CA GLU A 116 4.17 31.41 -14.09
C GLU A 116 3.09 31.94 -13.13
N GLU A 117 3.02 31.40 -11.93
CA GLU A 117 2.06 31.79 -10.90
C GLU A 117 2.45 33.10 -10.21
N ALA A 118 3.71 33.49 -10.32
CA ALA A 118 4.19 34.74 -9.76
C ALA A 118 3.87 35.91 -10.68
#